data_92b69a73822499a346fd2cefdbdecae7
#
_entry.id   92b69a73822499a346fd2cefdbdecae7
#
_cell.length_a   1.000
_cell.length_b   1.000
_cell.length_c   1.000
_cell.angle_alpha   90.00
_cell.angle_beta   90.00
_cell.angle_gamma   90.00
#
_symmetry.space_group_name_H-M   'P 1'
#
loop_
_entity.id
_entity.type
_entity.pdbx_description
1 polymer ?
#
loop_
_entity_poly.entity_id
_entity_poly.type
_entity_poly.pdbx_seq_one_letter_code
_entity_poly.pdbx_strand_id
1 'polypeptide(L)'
;FSFLSEWFDPADTLQVHTSGSTGKPKELYVEKERMMESACLTCSFLGLQKEDSALLCMPLQYIAGKMVVVRALVAGLDLLPVTPSGHPLKDLTKAPVFAAMIPMQVYNSLQVPEERAILQQIRHLIIGGGPIDSQLNAALKDFPHAVWSTYGMTETLSHIALRRLNGPEAS
;
A
#
# COMPACT_ATOMS: atom_id res chain seq x y z
N PHE A 1 -5.92 0.48 -17.45
CA PHE A 1 -4.78 1.16 -18.13
C PHE A 1 -4.93 2.69 -18.23
N SER A 2 -6.05 3.30 -17.84
CA SER A 2 -6.23 4.77 -17.88
C SER A 2 -5.17 5.49 -17.04
N PHE A 3 -4.82 4.99 -15.84
CA PHE A 3 -3.82 5.61 -14.99
C PHE A 3 -2.44 5.72 -15.65
N LEU A 4 -1.96 4.68 -16.35
CA LEU A 4 -0.66 4.76 -17.04
C LEU A 4 -0.68 5.76 -18.20
N SER A 5 -1.80 5.85 -18.92
CA SER A 5 -1.97 6.87 -19.96
C SER A 5 -1.92 8.28 -19.38
N GLU A 6 -2.60 8.51 -18.25
CA GLU A 6 -2.55 9.80 -17.52
C GLU A 6 -1.16 10.07 -16.94
N TRP A 7 -0.46 9.04 -16.47
CA TRP A 7 0.87 9.17 -15.90
C TRP A 7 1.91 9.62 -16.94
N PHE A 8 1.86 9.04 -18.14
CA PHE A 8 2.78 9.36 -19.23
C PHE A 8 2.30 10.51 -20.12
N ASP A 9 1.12 11.08 -19.85
CA ASP A 9 0.69 12.33 -20.49
C ASP A 9 1.62 13.47 -20.09
N PRO A 10 1.88 14.48 -20.99
CA PRO A 10 2.75 15.61 -20.69
C PRO A 10 2.34 16.51 -19.53
N ALA A 11 1.10 16.43 -19.05
CA ALA A 11 0.62 17.22 -17.91
C ALA A 11 1.42 16.91 -16.63
N ASP A 12 1.83 17.93 -15.90
CA ASP A 12 2.58 17.80 -14.65
C ASP A 12 1.74 17.32 -13.47
N THR A 13 0.41 17.34 -13.61
CA THR A 13 -0.53 16.98 -12.55
C THR A 13 -1.43 15.82 -12.95
N LEU A 14 -1.95 15.13 -11.93
CA LEU A 14 -2.94 14.07 -12.04
C LEU A 14 -4.18 14.42 -11.21
N GLN A 15 -5.35 14.06 -11.73
CA GLN A 15 -6.59 14.11 -10.97
C GLN A 15 -6.70 12.88 -10.07
N VAL A 16 -7.00 13.12 -8.80
CA VAL A 16 -7.27 12.08 -7.80
C VAL A 16 -8.56 12.40 -7.06
N HIS A 17 -9.20 11.35 -6.54
CA HIS A 17 -10.43 11.47 -5.77
C HIS A 17 -10.18 11.09 -4.31
N THR A 18 -10.73 11.85 -3.38
CA THR A 18 -10.76 11.45 -1.97
C THR A 18 -11.76 10.30 -1.79
N SER A 19 -11.52 9.44 -0.79
CA SER A 19 -12.42 8.31 -0.48
C SER A 19 -13.81 8.73 0.03
N GLY A 20 -14.01 10.01 0.32
CA GLY A 20 -15.30 10.53 0.76
C GLY A 20 -15.75 10.10 2.14
N SER A 21 -14.84 9.67 3.02
CA SER A 21 -15.14 9.22 4.39
C SER A 21 -15.91 10.25 5.24
N THR A 22 -15.85 11.53 4.89
CA THR A 22 -16.52 12.64 5.59
C THR A 22 -17.49 13.45 4.71
N GLY A 23 -17.80 12.98 3.51
CA GLY A 23 -18.68 13.69 2.58
C GLY A 23 -18.60 13.23 1.14
N LYS A 24 -19.03 14.09 0.20
CA LYS A 24 -18.89 13.79 -1.23
C LYS A 24 -17.41 13.71 -1.61
N PRO A 25 -17.00 12.74 -2.46
CA PRO A 25 -15.65 12.68 -2.99
C PRO A 25 -15.24 14.01 -3.60
N LYS A 26 -14.08 14.52 -3.23
CA LYS A 26 -13.51 15.75 -3.80
C LYS A 26 -12.46 15.37 -4.84
N GLU A 27 -12.46 16.13 -5.93
CA GLU A 27 -11.42 16.08 -6.92
C GLU A 27 -10.25 16.96 -6.48
N LEU A 28 -9.06 16.41 -6.55
CA LEU A 28 -7.80 17.11 -6.26
C LEU A 28 -6.84 16.88 -7.42
N TYR A 29 -6.04 17.90 -7.72
CA TYR A 29 -4.92 17.76 -8.65
C TYR A 29 -3.64 17.65 -7.85
N VAL A 30 -2.85 16.63 -8.14
CA VAL A 30 -1.59 16.33 -7.47
C VAL A 30 -0.45 16.35 -8.46
N GLU A 31 0.68 16.90 -8.06
CA GLU A 31 1.88 16.99 -8.89
C GLU A 31 2.54 15.60 -8.99
N LYS A 32 2.84 15.16 -10.22
CA LYS A 32 3.51 13.88 -10.48
C LYS A 32 4.88 13.82 -9.83
N GLU A 33 5.63 14.94 -9.85
CA GLU A 33 6.94 15.04 -9.21
C GLU A 33 6.87 14.73 -7.72
N ARG A 34 5.91 15.30 -7.00
CA ARG A 34 5.70 15.00 -5.57
C ARG A 34 5.31 13.55 -5.32
N MET A 35 4.55 12.95 -6.23
CA MET A 35 4.24 11.51 -6.15
C MET A 35 5.50 10.66 -6.30
N MET A 36 6.38 11.01 -7.24
CA MET A 36 7.67 10.33 -7.42
C MET A 36 8.57 10.49 -6.19
N GLU A 37 8.71 11.69 -5.65
CA GLU A 37 9.50 11.96 -4.44
C GLU A 37 9.00 11.13 -3.26
N SER A 38 7.69 11.14 -3.00
CA SER A 38 7.07 10.33 -1.94
C SER A 38 7.30 8.83 -2.15
N ALA A 39 7.23 8.36 -3.39
CA ALA A 39 7.50 6.96 -3.73
C ALA A 39 8.98 6.60 -3.50
N CYS A 40 9.92 7.45 -3.92
CA CYS A 40 11.35 7.27 -3.69
C CYS A 40 11.68 7.20 -2.19
N LEU A 41 11.12 8.11 -1.38
CA LEU A 41 11.31 8.10 0.07
C LEU A 41 10.83 6.79 0.70
N THR A 42 9.65 6.31 0.31
CA THR A 42 9.10 5.03 0.82
C THR A 42 9.97 3.86 0.41
N CYS A 43 10.34 3.77 -0.86
CA CYS A 43 11.16 2.67 -1.37
C CYS A 43 12.54 2.64 -0.71
N SER A 44 13.17 3.80 -0.55
CA SER A 44 14.45 3.95 0.14
C SER A 44 14.35 3.56 1.62
N PHE A 45 13.33 4.04 2.33
CA PHE A 45 13.12 3.72 3.74
C PHE A 45 12.92 2.21 3.97
N LEU A 46 12.13 1.56 3.11
CA LEU A 46 11.87 0.12 3.19
C LEU A 46 13.01 -0.74 2.60
N GLY A 47 13.97 -0.12 1.93
CA GLY A 47 15.09 -0.82 1.27
C GLY A 47 14.63 -1.68 0.09
N LEU A 48 13.56 -1.29 -0.61
CA LEU A 48 13.06 -2.02 -1.78
C LEU A 48 14.07 -1.96 -2.92
N GLN A 49 14.29 -3.09 -3.56
CA GLN A 49 15.24 -3.25 -4.65
C GLN A 49 14.52 -3.48 -5.99
N LYS A 50 15.22 -3.20 -7.07
CA LYS A 50 14.73 -3.56 -8.41
C LYS A 50 14.35 -5.04 -8.47
N GLU A 51 13.23 -5.35 -9.13
CA GLU A 51 12.68 -6.71 -9.26
C GLU A 51 12.06 -7.29 -7.97
N ASP A 52 12.04 -6.53 -6.86
CA ASP A 52 11.20 -6.90 -5.71
C ASP A 52 9.72 -6.88 -6.11
N SER A 53 8.97 -7.93 -5.73
CA SER A 53 7.57 -8.02 -6.08
C SER A 53 6.69 -7.11 -5.20
N ALA A 54 5.80 -6.34 -5.83
CA ALA A 54 4.89 -5.40 -5.17
C ALA A 54 3.42 -5.74 -5.47
N LEU A 55 2.63 -6.03 -4.46
CA LEU A 55 1.21 -6.36 -4.62
C LEU A 55 0.37 -5.11 -4.87
N LEU A 56 -0.35 -5.07 -6.00
CA LEU A 56 -1.38 -4.09 -6.29
C LEU A 56 -2.76 -4.70 -6.06
N CYS A 57 -3.31 -4.49 -4.87
CA CYS A 57 -4.62 -5.03 -4.45
C CYS A 57 -5.67 -3.94 -4.16
N MET A 58 -5.35 -2.68 -4.45
CA MET A 58 -6.25 -1.55 -4.27
C MET A 58 -6.67 -0.93 -5.60
N PRO A 59 -7.90 -0.38 -5.70
CA PRO A 59 -8.36 0.25 -6.93
C PRO A 59 -7.51 1.47 -7.31
N LEU A 60 -7.20 1.61 -8.61
CA LEU A 60 -6.42 2.73 -9.16
C LEU A 60 -7.20 4.07 -9.19
N GLN A 61 -8.49 4.05 -8.89
CA GLN A 61 -9.25 5.31 -8.70
C GLN A 61 -8.82 6.08 -7.45
N TYR A 62 -8.23 5.39 -6.46
CA TYR A 62 -7.75 6.00 -5.22
C TYR A 62 -6.24 6.19 -5.23
N ILE A 63 -5.79 7.21 -4.50
CA ILE A 63 -4.36 7.55 -4.41
C ILE A 63 -3.50 6.38 -3.91
N ALA A 64 -4.03 5.56 -3.00
CA ALA A 64 -3.30 4.42 -2.45
C ALA A 64 -2.89 3.42 -3.53
N GLY A 65 -3.81 3.03 -4.44
CA GLY A 65 -3.49 2.15 -5.56
C GLY A 65 -2.53 2.80 -6.56
N LYS A 66 -2.76 4.08 -6.90
CA LYS A 66 -1.86 4.85 -7.77
C LYS A 66 -0.42 4.87 -7.22
N MET A 67 -0.26 5.10 -5.92
CA MET A 67 1.07 5.16 -5.27
C MET A 67 1.81 3.82 -5.25
N VAL A 68 1.11 2.67 -5.27
CA VAL A 68 1.77 1.37 -5.46
C VAL A 68 2.42 1.30 -6.84
N VAL A 69 1.67 1.72 -7.89
CA VAL A 69 2.20 1.75 -9.27
C VAL A 69 3.37 2.73 -9.39
N VAL A 70 3.26 3.93 -8.80
CA VAL A 70 4.35 4.92 -8.84
C VAL A 70 5.61 4.38 -8.16
N ARG A 71 5.49 3.70 -7.01
CA ARG A 71 6.62 3.01 -6.36
C ARG A 71 7.25 1.96 -7.27
N ALA A 72 6.42 1.16 -7.95
CA ALA A 72 6.93 0.17 -8.89
C ALA A 72 7.70 0.81 -10.05
N LEU A 73 7.20 1.92 -10.60
CA LEU A 73 7.87 2.65 -11.67
C LEU A 73 9.22 3.24 -11.24
N VAL A 74 9.27 3.92 -10.07
CA VAL A 74 10.50 4.61 -9.63
C VAL A 74 11.58 3.65 -9.13
N ALA A 75 11.20 2.52 -8.53
CA ALA A 75 12.13 1.55 -7.98
C ALA A 75 12.35 0.32 -8.87
N GLY A 76 11.65 0.22 -10.00
CA GLY A 76 11.75 -0.94 -10.90
C GLY A 76 11.22 -2.22 -10.28
N LEU A 77 10.11 -2.14 -9.50
CA LEU A 77 9.53 -3.31 -8.85
C LEU A 77 8.68 -4.13 -9.83
N ASP A 78 8.61 -5.43 -9.58
CA ASP A 78 7.71 -6.35 -10.29
C ASP A 78 6.28 -6.21 -9.72
N LEU A 79 5.42 -5.54 -10.45
CA LEU A 79 4.04 -5.30 -10.04
C LEU A 79 3.20 -6.56 -10.19
N LEU A 80 2.56 -7.00 -9.10
CA LEU A 80 1.63 -8.13 -9.05
C LEU A 80 0.18 -7.60 -8.91
N PRO A 81 -0.53 -7.35 -10.01
CA PRO A 81 -1.90 -6.88 -9.95
C PRO A 81 -2.87 -8.02 -9.64
N VAL A 82 -3.74 -7.81 -8.65
CA VAL A 82 -4.87 -8.69 -8.35
C VAL A 82 -6.16 -7.88 -8.37
N THR A 83 -7.28 -8.57 -8.59
CA THR A 83 -8.59 -7.90 -8.49
C THR A 83 -8.81 -7.37 -7.08
N PRO A 84 -9.10 -6.07 -6.91
CA PRO A 84 -9.38 -5.49 -5.60
C PRO A 84 -10.54 -6.22 -4.91
N SER A 85 -10.26 -6.75 -3.71
CA SER A 85 -11.24 -7.50 -2.92
C SER A 85 -10.87 -7.45 -1.44
N GLY A 86 -11.74 -8.01 -0.59
CA GLY A 86 -11.45 -8.22 0.83
C GLY A 86 -10.44 -9.35 1.11
N HIS A 87 -10.13 -10.18 0.10
CA HIS A 87 -9.21 -11.32 0.17
C HIS A 87 -8.18 -11.25 -0.96
N PRO A 88 -7.24 -10.29 -0.90
CA PRO A 88 -6.32 -10.05 -2.00
C PRO A 88 -5.21 -11.11 -2.15
N LEU A 89 -5.05 -11.98 -1.17
CA LEU A 89 -3.98 -12.99 -1.14
C LEU A 89 -4.47 -14.39 -1.58
N LYS A 90 -5.79 -14.57 -1.78
CA LYS A 90 -6.42 -15.89 -1.97
C LYS A 90 -5.86 -16.72 -3.14
N ASP A 91 -5.46 -16.05 -4.22
CA ASP A 91 -4.97 -16.71 -5.45
C ASP A 91 -3.44 -16.65 -5.58
N LEU A 92 -2.74 -16.12 -4.58
CA LEU A 92 -1.29 -16.07 -4.58
C LEU A 92 -0.69 -17.39 -4.12
N THR A 93 0.35 -17.82 -4.82
CA THR A 93 1.15 -19.00 -4.46
C THR A 93 2.44 -18.64 -3.73
N LYS A 94 2.84 -17.37 -3.79
CA LYS A 94 4.06 -16.84 -3.17
C LYS A 94 3.79 -15.45 -2.59
N ALA A 95 4.36 -15.17 -1.44
CA ALA A 95 4.26 -13.85 -0.82
C ALA A 95 5.01 -12.79 -1.65
N PRO A 96 4.42 -11.61 -1.87
CA PRO A 96 5.15 -10.47 -2.43
C PRO A 96 6.17 -9.94 -1.43
N VAL A 97 7.20 -9.25 -1.92
CA VAL A 97 8.16 -8.57 -1.05
C VAL A 97 7.52 -7.37 -0.37
N PHE A 98 6.72 -6.61 -1.09
CA PHE A 98 6.03 -5.43 -0.62
C PHE A 98 4.52 -5.53 -0.84
N ALA A 99 3.74 -5.14 0.17
CA ALA A 99 2.30 -4.95 0.04
C ALA A 99 1.82 -3.72 0.81
N ALA A 100 0.88 -2.99 0.20
CA ALA A 100 0.10 -1.94 0.85
C ALA A 100 -1.36 -2.41 0.94
N MET A 101 -1.89 -2.54 2.14
CA MET A 101 -3.22 -3.10 2.39
C MET A 101 -4.02 -2.20 3.35
N ILE A 102 -5.35 -2.35 3.35
CA ILE A 102 -6.21 -1.72 4.36
C ILE A 102 -6.45 -2.70 5.53
N PRO A 103 -6.79 -2.21 6.74
CA PRO A 103 -7.01 -3.07 7.92
C PRO A 103 -7.99 -4.22 7.68
N MET A 104 -9.08 -3.97 6.94
CA MET A 104 -10.08 -4.99 6.61
C MET A 104 -9.46 -6.15 5.79
N GLN A 105 -8.64 -5.86 4.80
CA GLN A 105 -7.97 -6.89 3.99
C GLN A 105 -7.04 -7.75 4.84
N VAL A 106 -6.26 -7.11 5.72
CA VAL A 106 -5.35 -7.82 6.64
C VAL A 106 -6.16 -8.70 7.61
N TYR A 107 -7.21 -8.13 8.20
CA TYR A 107 -8.10 -8.88 9.10
C TYR A 107 -8.70 -10.12 8.43
N ASN A 108 -9.25 -9.96 7.22
CA ASN A 108 -9.84 -11.06 6.47
C ASN A 108 -8.80 -12.14 6.12
N SER A 109 -7.62 -11.74 5.65
CA SER A 109 -6.53 -12.68 5.33
C SER A 109 -6.03 -13.43 6.56
N LEU A 110 -6.10 -12.84 7.76
CA LEU A 110 -5.77 -13.53 9.01
C LEU A 110 -6.76 -14.65 9.38
N GLN A 111 -8.01 -14.62 8.88
CA GLN A 111 -9.02 -15.62 9.15
C GLN A 111 -8.89 -16.87 8.26
N VAL A 112 -8.15 -16.79 7.15
CA VAL A 112 -7.97 -17.87 6.19
C VAL A 112 -6.54 -18.42 6.32
N PRO A 113 -6.33 -19.69 6.69
CA PRO A 113 -5.00 -20.24 6.96
C PRO A 113 -4.00 -20.05 5.82
N GLU A 114 -4.43 -20.24 4.58
CA GLU A 114 -3.60 -20.12 3.38
C GLU A 114 -3.16 -18.67 3.15
N GLU A 115 -4.10 -17.71 3.27
CA GLU A 115 -3.79 -16.29 3.14
C GLU A 115 -2.92 -15.79 4.31
N ARG A 116 -3.19 -16.27 5.54
CA ARG A 116 -2.37 -15.97 6.73
C ARG A 116 -0.92 -16.39 6.51
N ALA A 117 -0.69 -17.58 5.97
CA ALA A 117 0.66 -18.08 5.69
C ALA A 117 1.41 -17.18 4.69
N ILE A 118 0.73 -16.68 3.65
CA ILE A 118 1.29 -15.72 2.69
C ILE A 118 1.51 -14.36 3.36
N LEU A 119 0.53 -13.86 4.11
CA LEU A 119 0.59 -12.56 4.79
C LEU A 119 1.80 -12.46 5.72
N GLN A 120 2.08 -13.51 6.48
CA GLN A 120 3.23 -13.58 7.40
C GLN A 120 4.58 -13.56 6.70
N GLN A 121 4.64 -13.93 5.43
CA GLN A 121 5.89 -13.96 4.65
C GLN A 121 6.13 -12.66 3.87
N ILE A 122 5.19 -11.72 3.85
CA ILE A 122 5.39 -10.40 3.23
C ILE A 122 6.48 -9.66 3.99
N ARG A 123 7.59 -9.34 3.32
CA ARG A 123 8.76 -8.72 3.95
C ARG A 123 8.47 -7.29 4.45
N HIS A 124 7.72 -6.52 3.67
CA HIS A 124 7.36 -5.15 3.98
C HIS A 124 5.85 -4.95 3.80
N LEU A 125 5.11 -5.05 4.88
CA LEU A 125 3.67 -4.81 4.90
C LEU A 125 3.40 -3.42 5.48
N ILE A 126 2.78 -2.54 4.69
CA ILE A 126 2.24 -1.27 5.17
C ILE A 126 0.71 -1.34 5.22
N ILE A 127 0.13 -0.86 6.31
CA ILE A 127 -1.32 -0.90 6.55
C ILE A 127 -1.81 0.54 6.74
N GLY A 128 -2.73 0.96 5.89
CA GLY A 128 -3.27 2.32 5.91
C GLY A 128 -4.73 2.41 5.52
N GLY A 129 -5.26 3.61 5.46
CA GLY A 129 -6.65 3.86 5.07
C GLY A 129 -7.69 3.60 6.15
N GLY A 130 -7.26 3.32 7.38
CA GLY A 130 -8.15 3.15 8.54
C GLY A 130 -7.38 2.88 9.83
N PRO A 131 -8.05 2.95 10.98
CA PRO A 131 -7.43 2.66 12.27
C PRO A 131 -7.14 1.16 12.40
N ILE A 132 -6.05 0.84 13.10
CA ILE A 132 -5.71 -0.50 13.53
C ILE A 132 -6.16 -0.64 14.98
N ASP A 133 -7.12 -1.51 15.22
CA ASP A 133 -7.61 -1.78 16.58
C ASP A 133 -6.63 -2.66 17.37
N SER A 134 -6.90 -2.83 18.65
CA SER A 134 -6.05 -3.61 19.56
C SER A 134 -5.99 -5.09 19.19
N GLN A 135 -7.07 -5.66 18.65
CA GLN A 135 -7.11 -7.07 18.24
C GLN A 135 -6.22 -7.31 17.02
N LEU A 136 -6.33 -6.48 16.00
CA LEU A 136 -5.49 -6.57 14.81
C LEU A 136 -4.01 -6.30 15.17
N ASN A 137 -3.75 -5.29 16.01
CA ASN A 137 -2.39 -4.99 16.47
C ASN A 137 -1.77 -6.19 17.21
N ALA A 138 -2.53 -6.85 18.09
CA ALA A 138 -2.06 -8.04 18.80
C ALA A 138 -1.77 -9.21 17.85
N ALA A 139 -2.60 -9.42 16.82
CA ALA A 139 -2.40 -10.49 15.84
C ALA A 139 -1.15 -10.28 14.95
N LEU A 140 -0.72 -9.03 14.76
CA LEU A 140 0.46 -8.67 13.95
C LEU A 140 1.76 -8.65 14.74
N LYS A 141 1.70 -8.63 16.07
CA LYS A 141 2.86 -8.44 16.96
C LYS A 141 3.98 -9.46 16.73
N ASP A 142 3.61 -10.70 16.47
CA ASP A 142 4.56 -11.81 16.33
C ASP A 142 4.92 -12.13 14.88
N PHE A 143 4.61 -11.22 13.94
CA PHE A 143 4.99 -11.39 12.54
C PHE A 143 6.51 -11.35 12.39
N PRO A 144 7.09 -12.25 11.56
CA PRO A 144 8.55 -12.36 11.41
C PRO A 144 9.17 -11.18 10.66
N HIS A 145 8.38 -10.48 9.85
CA HIS A 145 8.83 -9.36 9.02
C HIS A 145 8.19 -8.04 9.41
N ALA A 146 8.68 -6.96 8.83
CA ALA A 146 8.28 -5.61 9.17
C ALA A 146 6.81 -5.30 8.83
N VAL A 147 6.02 -4.93 9.83
CA VAL A 147 4.65 -4.44 9.67
C VAL A 147 4.58 -3.00 10.16
N TRP A 148 4.05 -2.13 9.31
CA TRP A 148 3.94 -0.70 9.56
C TRP A 148 2.50 -0.22 9.47
N SER A 149 2.06 0.56 10.44
CA SER A 149 0.87 1.39 10.31
C SER A 149 1.25 2.71 9.63
N THR A 150 0.45 3.15 8.68
CA THR A 150 0.68 4.42 7.99
C THR A 150 -0.27 5.50 8.49
N TYR A 151 0.21 6.73 8.56
CA TYR A 151 -0.61 7.92 8.72
C TYR A 151 -0.44 8.81 7.49
N GLY A 152 -1.55 9.13 6.84
CA GLY A 152 -1.60 9.96 5.65
C GLY A 152 -3.02 10.07 5.10
N MET A 153 -3.19 10.94 4.12
CA MET A 153 -4.46 11.21 3.45
C MET A 153 -4.20 11.53 1.98
N THR A 154 -5.27 11.72 1.19
CA THR A 154 -5.14 12.07 -0.24
C THR A 154 -4.40 13.40 -0.41
N GLU A 155 -4.64 14.36 0.46
CA GLU A 155 -4.03 15.69 0.46
C GLU A 155 -2.53 15.66 0.74
N THR A 156 -2.04 14.62 1.40
CA THR A 156 -0.60 14.38 1.60
C THR A 156 0.00 13.43 0.57
N LEU A 157 -0.74 13.04 -0.48
CA LEU A 157 -0.39 12.11 -1.56
C LEU A 157 -0.25 10.65 -1.10
N SER A 158 0.34 10.46 0.04
CA SER A 158 0.67 9.17 0.62
C SER A 158 0.79 9.33 2.14
N HIS A 159 1.39 8.36 2.79
CA HIS A 159 1.71 8.45 4.21
C HIS A 159 2.85 9.46 4.43
N ILE A 160 2.73 10.19 5.52
CA ILE A 160 3.74 11.12 6.04
C ILE A 160 4.44 10.57 7.29
N ALA A 161 3.90 9.48 7.85
CA ALA A 161 4.49 8.79 8.98
C ALA A 161 4.25 7.28 8.89
N LEU A 162 5.20 6.52 9.39
CA LEU A 162 5.16 5.07 9.55
C LEU A 162 5.42 4.74 11.02
N ARG A 163 4.52 3.96 11.62
CA ARG A 163 4.68 3.43 12.97
C ARG A 163 4.89 1.93 12.90
N ARG A 164 5.97 1.44 13.48
CA ARG A 164 6.24 0.00 13.56
C ARG A 164 5.25 -0.68 14.49
N LEU A 165 4.64 -1.78 14.05
CA LEU A 165 3.66 -2.53 14.82
C LEU A 165 4.24 -3.77 15.53
N ASN A 166 5.40 -4.24 15.08
CA ASN A 166 6.00 -5.49 15.56
C ASN A 166 7.53 -5.40 15.71
N GLY A 167 8.09 -6.35 16.43
CA GLY A 167 9.52 -6.41 16.69
C GLY A 167 9.98 -5.43 17.78
N PRO A 168 11.30 -5.31 18.01
CA PRO A 168 11.86 -4.50 19.12
C PRO A 168 11.65 -2.99 18.97
N GLU A 169 11.34 -2.53 17.76
CA GLU A 169 11.08 -1.13 17.43
C GLU A 169 9.58 -0.77 17.45
N ALA A 170 8.72 -1.68 17.90
CA ALA A 170 7.29 -1.43 18.01
C ALA A 170 7.01 -0.35 19.07
N SER A 171 6.19 0.64 18.73
CA SER A 171 5.85 1.81 19.56
C SER A 171 4.33 1.95 19.74
#